data_74e10c9ac854942223e9690787de64a9
#
_entry.id   74e10c9ac854942223e9690787de64a9
#
_cell.length_a   1.000
_cell.length_b   1.000
_cell.length_c   1.000
_cell.angle_alpha   90.00
_cell.angle_beta   90.00
_cell.angle_gamma   90.00
#
_symmetry.space_group_name_H-M   'P 1'
#
loop_
_entity.id
_entity.type
_entity.pdbx_description
1 polymer ?
#
loop_
_entity_poly.entity_id
_entity_poly.type
_entity_poly.pdbx_seq_one_letter_code
_entity_poly.pdbx_strand_id
1 'polypeptide(L)'
;MDRQIGSGIDAIVICGTTGESPTLTDEEHTECIRYTVKKVAGRVPVIAGTGSNDTKYAIWLSQQAEADGADALLLVTPYYNKTSQAGLLAHYTAIADAVHIPCILYNVPSRTGCNLTPATLAELAKHPNINAVKEASGNISHVAEIAAACGDSLNIYYGNDDQIVPL
;
A
#
# COMPACT_ATOMS: atom_id res chain seq x y z
N MET A 1 1.08 9.76 17.30
CA MET A 1 2.41 9.51 16.67
C MET A 1 3.52 9.37 17.71
N ASP A 2 3.80 10.38 18.56
CA ASP A 2 4.95 10.34 19.50
C ASP A 2 4.93 9.12 20.43
N ARG A 3 3.74 8.73 20.95
CA ARG A 3 3.60 7.52 21.78
C ARG A 3 3.97 6.26 21.02
N GLN A 4 3.50 6.08 19.77
CA GLN A 4 3.79 4.90 18.94
C GLN A 4 5.29 4.84 18.61
N ILE A 5 5.88 5.96 18.19
CA ILE A 5 7.32 6.03 17.90
C ILE A 5 8.13 5.70 19.14
N GLY A 6 7.77 6.27 20.30
CA GLY A 6 8.40 5.96 21.58
C GLY A 6 8.22 4.52 22.06
N SER A 7 7.25 3.79 21.51
CA SER A 7 7.03 2.36 21.76
C SER A 7 7.75 1.44 20.77
N GLY A 8 8.53 2.00 19.83
CA GLY A 8 9.40 1.23 18.93
C GLY A 8 8.70 0.70 17.68
N ILE A 9 7.72 1.41 17.13
CA ILE A 9 7.15 1.03 15.82
C ILE A 9 8.16 1.28 14.69
N ASP A 10 8.09 0.47 13.64
CA ASP A 10 9.00 0.54 12.49
C ASP A 10 8.60 1.62 11.48
N ALA A 11 7.30 1.91 11.33
CA ALA A 11 6.80 2.92 10.40
C ALA A 11 5.41 3.44 10.81
N ILE A 12 5.00 4.59 10.26
CA ILE A 12 3.63 5.10 10.36
C ILE A 12 2.95 5.02 8.99
N VAL A 13 1.77 4.39 8.95
CA VAL A 13 0.87 4.46 7.80
C VAL A 13 -0.17 5.56 8.04
N ILE A 14 -0.19 6.58 7.20
CA ILE A 14 -1.19 7.67 7.22
C ILE A 14 -2.18 7.52 6.06
N CYS A 15 -3.41 7.92 6.26
CA CYS A 15 -4.49 7.82 5.27
C CYS A 15 -4.70 6.38 4.74
N GLY A 16 -4.49 5.38 5.61
CA GLY A 16 -4.93 4.01 5.34
C GLY A 16 -6.44 3.86 5.55
N THR A 17 -6.99 2.67 5.25
CA THR A 17 -8.43 2.37 5.41
C THR A 17 -8.95 2.63 6.83
N THR A 18 -8.18 2.28 7.85
CA THR A 18 -8.52 2.55 9.26
C THR A 18 -8.62 4.05 9.57
N GLY A 19 -7.89 4.88 8.83
CA GLY A 19 -7.94 6.34 8.91
C GLY A 19 -9.05 6.97 8.06
N GLU A 20 -9.98 6.19 7.53
CA GLU A 20 -11.17 6.65 6.79
C GLU A 20 -10.81 7.58 5.60
N SER A 21 -9.68 7.32 4.93
CA SER A 21 -9.19 8.16 3.82
C SER A 21 -10.21 8.49 2.73
N PRO A 22 -11.17 7.60 2.37
CA PRO A 22 -12.18 7.92 1.35
C PRO A 22 -13.18 9.02 1.76
N THR A 23 -13.20 9.43 3.02
CA THR A 23 -14.10 10.49 3.52
C THR A 23 -13.41 11.86 3.60
N LEU A 24 -12.10 11.91 3.35
CA LEU A 24 -11.32 13.14 3.31
C LEU A 24 -11.50 13.83 1.95
N THR A 25 -11.51 15.16 1.95
CA THR A 25 -11.31 15.93 0.71
C THR A 25 -9.85 15.81 0.26
N ASP A 26 -9.56 16.18 -0.98
CA ASP A 26 -8.20 16.14 -1.51
C ASP A 26 -7.24 17.00 -0.68
N GLU A 27 -7.70 18.18 -0.25
CA GLU A 27 -6.95 19.10 0.60
C GLU A 27 -6.66 18.50 1.98
N GLU A 28 -7.66 17.87 2.62
CA GLU A 28 -7.50 17.20 3.90
C GLU A 28 -6.56 16.02 3.80
N HIS A 29 -6.67 15.22 2.73
CA HIS A 29 -5.82 14.04 2.52
C HIS A 29 -4.35 14.46 2.39
N THR A 30 -4.05 15.40 1.52
CA THR A 30 -2.68 15.91 1.32
C THR A 30 -2.14 16.60 2.58
N GLU A 31 -2.97 17.37 3.29
CA GLU A 31 -2.55 18.02 4.54
C GLU A 31 -2.27 16.99 5.65
N CYS A 32 -3.04 15.90 5.77
CA CYS A 32 -2.76 14.80 6.69
C CYS A 32 -1.40 14.16 6.44
N ILE A 33 -1.05 13.92 5.17
CA ILE A 33 0.26 13.38 4.79
C ILE A 33 1.37 14.37 5.16
N ARG A 34 1.27 15.61 4.71
CA ARG A 34 2.24 16.68 4.97
C ARG A 34 2.46 16.93 6.46
N TYR A 35 1.37 16.98 7.22
CA TYR A 35 1.44 17.13 8.68
C TYR A 35 2.17 15.95 9.32
N THR A 36 1.85 14.72 8.88
CA THR A 36 2.47 13.50 9.42
C THR A 36 3.96 13.48 9.15
N VAL A 37 4.40 13.76 7.93
CA VAL A 37 5.82 13.84 7.57
C VAL A 37 6.55 14.86 8.44
N LYS A 38 6.01 16.08 8.58
CA LYS A 38 6.59 17.11 9.45
C LYS A 38 6.63 16.68 10.92
N LYS A 39 5.57 16.04 11.41
CA LYS A 39 5.47 15.64 12.83
C LYS A 39 6.37 14.46 13.15
N VAL A 40 6.52 13.52 12.24
CA VAL A 40 7.43 12.37 12.39
C VAL A 40 8.89 12.82 12.31
N ALA A 41 9.19 13.78 11.45
CA ALA A 41 10.50 14.42 11.32
C ALA A 41 11.64 13.38 11.14
N GLY A 42 11.46 12.39 10.29
CA GLY A 42 12.46 11.38 9.94
C GLY A 42 12.77 10.37 11.05
N ARG A 43 12.01 10.34 12.15
CA ARG A 43 12.24 9.37 13.25
C ARG A 43 11.90 7.93 12.87
N VAL A 44 10.91 7.75 12.00
CA VAL A 44 10.51 6.49 11.36
C VAL A 44 10.00 6.79 9.95
N PRO A 45 9.94 5.83 9.03
CA PRO A 45 9.32 6.03 7.72
C PRO A 45 7.83 6.39 7.81
N VAL A 46 7.37 7.24 6.90
CA VAL A 46 5.95 7.58 6.70
C VAL A 46 5.48 6.97 5.40
N ILE A 47 4.50 6.08 5.48
CA ILE A 47 3.87 5.40 4.36
C ILE A 47 2.52 6.06 4.10
N ALA A 48 2.31 6.63 2.92
CA ALA A 48 1.08 7.32 2.56
C ALA A 48 0.11 6.38 1.84
N GLY A 49 -1.13 6.27 2.33
CA GLY A 49 -2.22 5.58 1.64
C GLY A 49 -2.75 6.43 0.49
N THR A 50 -2.42 6.07 -0.74
CA THR A 50 -2.77 6.82 -1.96
C THR A 50 -3.51 5.98 -3.00
N GLY A 51 -3.78 4.71 -2.70
CA GLY A 51 -4.52 3.82 -3.60
C GLY A 51 -5.95 4.29 -3.83
N SER A 52 -6.43 4.12 -5.06
CA SER A 52 -7.79 4.44 -5.49
C SER A 52 -8.27 3.42 -6.53
N ASN A 53 -9.58 3.41 -6.76
CA ASN A 53 -10.19 2.68 -7.86
C ASN A 53 -10.15 3.45 -9.21
N ASP A 54 -9.66 4.68 -9.20
CA ASP A 54 -9.32 5.49 -10.36
C ASP A 54 -7.81 5.60 -10.48
N THR A 55 -7.24 5.07 -11.56
CA THR A 55 -5.79 5.06 -11.79
C THR A 55 -5.20 6.47 -11.87
N LYS A 56 -5.89 7.40 -12.52
CA LYS A 56 -5.40 8.77 -12.68
C LYS A 56 -5.36 9.50 -11.34
N TYR A 57 -6.39 9.30 -10.54
CA TYR A 57 -6.45 9.89 -9.20
C TYR A 57 -5.38 9.29 -8.28
N ALA A 58 -5.17 7.96 -8.33
CA ALA A 58 -4.11 7.29 -7.58
C ALA A 58 -2.72 7.81 -7.97
N ILE A 59 -2.45 8.04 -9.26
CA ILE A 59 -1.20 8.64 -9.74
C ILE A 59 -1.04 10.04 -9.17
N TRP A 60 -2.04 10.91 -9.33
CA TRP A 60 -1.98 12.28 -8.83
C TRP A 60 -1.72 12.32 -7.31
N LEU A 61 -2.48 11.56 -6.53
CA LEU A 61 -2.34 11.55 -5.08
C LEU A 61 -0.97 10.98 -4.64
N SER A 62 -0.45 9.97 -5.35
CA SER A 62 0.86 9.39 -5.12
C SER A 62 1.99 10.40 -5.37
N GLN A 63 1.89 11.18 -6.43
CA GLN A 63 2.83 12.26 -6.73
C GLN A 63 2.78 13.38 -5.69
N GLN A 64 1.56 13.74 -5.19
CA GLN A 64 1.44 14.71 -4.10
C GLN A 64 2.10 14.18 -2.81
N ALA A 65 1.87 12.90 -2.47
CA ALA A 65 2.47 12.30 -1.28
C ALA A 65 4.01 12.25 -1.37
N GLU A 66 4.57 11.91 -2.53
CA GLU A 66 6.01 11.96 -2.78
C GLU A 66 6.56 13.39 -2.63
N ALA A 67 5.90 14.38 -3.23
CA ALA A 67 6.28 15.80 -3.13
C ALA A 67 6.20 16.33 -1.68
N ASP A 68 5.27 15.83 -0.88
CA ASP A 68 5.11 16.16 0.54
C ASP A 68 6.12 15.41 1.44
N GLY A 69 6.94 14.51 0.88
CA GLY A 69 8.04 13.82 1.56
C GLY A 69 7.67 12.50 2.22
N ALA A 70 6.64 11.80 1.75
CA ALA A 70 6.38 10.42 2.14
C ALA A 70 7.54 9.50 1.70
N ASP A 71 7.86 8.50 2.53
CA ASP A 71 8.95 7.56 2.26
C ASP A 71 8.51 6.37 1.41
N ALA A 72 7.20 6.05 1.42
CA ALA A 72 6.61 4.97 0.62
C ALA A 72 5.10 5.19 0.44
N LEU A 73 4.51 4.43 -0.48
CA LEU A 73 3.08 4.46 -0.78
C LEU A 73 2.41 3.14 -0.42
N LEU A 74 1.17 3.19 0.08
CA LEU A 74 0.30 2.04 0.28
C LEU A 74 -0.86 2.12 -0.72
N LEU A 75 -0.91 1.16 -1.65
CA LEU A 75 -1.80 1.15 -2.81
C LEU A 75 -2.81 0.01 -2.70
N VAL A 76 -4.03 0.30 -2.27
CA VAL A 76 -5.11 -0.68 -2.23
C VAL A 76 -5.54 -1.08 -3.65
N THR A 77 -5.97 -2.35 -3.83
CA THR A 77 -6.56 -2.80 -5.10
C THR A 77 -7.79 -1.96 -5.46
N PRO A 78 -8.04 -1.71 -6.77
CA PRO A 78 -9.26 -1.04 -7.21
C PRO A 78 -10.50 -1.72 -6.62
N TYR A 79 -11.23 -0.99 -5.80
CA TYR A 79 -12.43 -1.44 -5.10
C TYR A 79 -13.69 -1.03 -5.87
N TYR A 80 -14.80 -1.69 -5.60
CA TYR A 80 -16.13 -1.40 -6.14
C TYR A 80 -16.27 -1.71 -7.64
N ASN A 81 -15.63 -0.95 -8.54
CA ASN A 81 -15.66 -1.16 -9.99
C ASN A 81 -14.89 -2.41 -10.44
N LYS A 82 -14.00 -2.95 -9.59
CA LYS A 82 -13.20 -4.15 -9.83
C LYS A 82 -12.37 -4.09 -11.12
N THR A 83 -11.52 -5.07 -11.35
CA THR A 83 -10.77 -5.20 -12.59
C THR A 83 -10.26 -6.64 -12.76
N SER A 84 -9.73 -6.97 -13.93
CA SER A 84 -9.05 -8.23 -14.20
C SER A 84 -7.60 -8.20 -13.69
N GLN A 85 -6.93 -9.37 -13.65
CA GLN A 85 -5.50 -9.44 -13.30
C GLN A 85 -4.63 -8.61 -14.25
N ALA A 86 -4.92 -8.62 -15.55
CA ALA A 86 -4.25 -7.75 -16.52
C ALA A 86 -4.49 -6.26 -16.24
N GLY A 87 -5.70 -5.91 -15.81
CA GLY A 87 -6.02 -4.54 -15.38
C GLY A 87 -5.27 -4.14 -14.10
N LEU A 88 -5.08 -5.06 -13.14
CA LEU A 88 -4.27 -4.83 -11.95
C LEU A 88 -2.80 -4.58 -12.31
N LEU A 89 -2.24 -5.38 -13.23
CA LEU A 89 -0.89 -5.16 -13.75
C LEU A 89 -0.76 -3.75 -14.35
N ALA A 90 -1.65 -3.37 -15.25
CA ALA A 90 -1.63 -2.05 -15.89
C ALA A 90 -1.80 -0.90 -14.87
N HIS A 91 -2.72 -1.06 -13.92
CA HIS A 91 -3.01 -0.07 -12.89
C HIS A 91 -1.79 0.21 -12.01
N TYR A 92 -1.21 -0.83 -11.44
CA TYR A 92 -0.08 -0.68 -10.52
C TYR A 92 1.21 -0.26 -11.23
N THR A 93 1.47 -0.79 -12.42
CA THR A 93 2.61 -0.34 -13.24
C THR A 93 2.51 1.15 -13.56
N ALA A 94 1.33 1.63 -13.97
CA ALA A 94 1.13 3.05 -14.27
C ALA A 94 1.37 3.96 -13.04
N ILE A 95 0.99 3.52 -11.85
CA ILE A 95 1.24 4.27 -10.61
C ILE A 95 2.74 4.24 -10.27
N ALA A 96 3.36 3.06 -10.30
CA ALA A 96 4.75 2.87 -9.94
C ALA A 96 5.73 3.57 -10.91
N ASP A 97 5.37 3.66 -12.21
CA ASP A 97 6.11 4.42 -13.23
C ASP A 97 6.05 5.94 -12.99
N ALA A 98 5.02 6.42 -12.29
CA ALA A 98 4.78 7.85 -12.08
C ALA A 98 5.46 8.42 -10.82
N VAL A 99 6.11 7.59 -10.01
CA VAL A 99 6.76 7.95 -8.74
C VAL A 99 8.13 7.30 -8.60
N HIS A 100 8.95 7.79 -7.65
CA HIS A 100 10.32 7.28 -7.42
C HIS A 100 10.46 6.60 -6.05
N ILE A 101 9.44 6.68 -5.20
CA ILE A 101 9.43 6.06 -3.88
C ILE A 101 8.78 4.67 -3.90
N PRO A 102 9.12 3.77 -2.96
CA PRO A 102 8.60 2.41 -2.92
C PRO A 102 7.07 2.34 -2.85
N CYS A 103 6.50 1.40 -3.60
CA CYS A 103 5.08 1.08 -3.61
C CYS A 103 4.82 -0.24 -2.88
N ILE A 104 3.96 -0.20 -1.88
CA ILE A 104 3.45 -1.35 -1.14
C ILE A 104 2.04 -1.64 -1.67
N LEU A 105 1.83 -2.77 -2.31
CA LEU A 105 0.51 -3.18 -2.78
C LEU A 105 -0.34 -3.61 -1.59
N TYR A 106 -1.65 -3.33 -1.62
CA TYR A 106 -2.54 -3.73 -0.53
C TYR A 106 -3.67 -4.60 -1.05
N ASN A 107 -3.62 -5.89 -0.69
CA ASN A 107 -4.60 -6.90 -1.06
C ASN A 107 -5.57 -7.16 0.10
N VAL A 108 -6.84 -6.77 -0.06
CA VAL A 108 -7.89 -6.95 0.95
C VAL A 108 -9.24 -7.31 0.28
N PRO A 109 -9.35 -8.49 -0.32
CA PRO A 109 -10.48 -8.87 -1.17
C PRO A 109 -11.83 -8.84 -0.45
N SER A 110 -11.86 -9.02 0.87
CA SER A 110 -13.09 -8.88 1.67
C SER A 110 -13.70 -7.48 1.64
N ARG A 111 -12.89 -6.45 1.41
CA ARG A 111 -13.34 -5.04 1.32
C ARG A 111 -13.46 -4.59 -0.13
N THR A 112 -12.55 -5.01 -1.00
CA THR A 112 -12.45 -4.49 -2.37
C THR A 112 -13.25 -5.32 -3.38
N GLY A 113 -13.49 -6.61 -3.08
CA GLY A 113 -14.04 -7.58 -4.04
C GLY A 113 -13.04 -7.91 -5.18
N CYS A 114 -11.76 -7.56 -5.01
CA CYS A 114 -10.71 -7.76 -5.98
C CYS A 114 -9.50 -8.41 -5.29
N ASN A 115 -8.98 -9.50 -5.81
CA ASN A 115 -7.88 -10.25 -5.24
C ASN A 115 -6.68 -10.24 -6.19
N LEU A 116 -5.49 -9.93 -5.67
CA LEU A 116 -4.21 -10.08 -6.35
C LEU A 116 -3.79 -11.55 -6.30
N THR A 117 -3.63 -12.19 -7.45
CA THR A 117 -3.12 -13.56 -7.48
C THR A 117 -1.60 -13.60 -7.27
N PRO A 118 -1.03 -14.73 -6.78
CA PRO A 118 0.43 -14.88 -6.66
C PRO A 118 1.18 -14.64 -7.97
N ALA A 119 0.63 -15.10 -9.10
CA ALA A 119 1.22 -14.87 -10.42
C ALA A 119 1.25 -13.38 -10.81
N THR A 120 0.19 -12.63 -10.49
CA THR A 120 0.13 -11.19 -10.72
C THR A 120 1.13 -10.44 -9.84
N LEU A 121 1.26 -10.84 -8.58
CA LEU A 121 2.25 -10.27 -7.65
C LEU A 121 3.69 -10.55 -8.11
N ALA A 122 3.98 -11.77 -8.56
CA ALA A 122 5.30 -12.13 -9.09
C ALA A 122 5.67 -11.32 -10.35
N GLU A 123 4.68 -10.95 -11.17
CA GLU A 123 4.92 -10.09 -12.33
C GLU A 123 5.15 -8.64 -11.89
N LEU A 124 4.34 -8.12 -10.96
CA LEU A 124 4.49 -6.76 -10.40
C LEU A 124 5.80 -6.59 -9.63
N ALA A 125 6.27 -7.62 -8.93
CA ALA A 125 7.54 -7.61 -8.19
C ALA A 125 8.78 -7.43 -9.08
N LYS A 126 8.67 -7.55 -10.40
CA LYS A 126 9.73 -7.22 -11.34
C LYS A 126 9.94 -5.71 -11.51
N HIS A 127 8.95 -4.91 -11.10
CA HIS A 127 9.04 -3.45 -11.17
C HIS A 127 9.93 -2.92 -10.04
N PRO A 128 10.93 -2.08 -10.30
CA PRO A 128 11.90 -1.65 -9.28
C PRO A 128 11.28 -0.91 -8.09
N ASN A 129 10.16 -0.22 -8.30
CA ASN A 129 9.46 0.52 -7.23
C ASN A 129 8.39 -0.32 -6.51
N ILE A 130 8.12 -1.56 -6.92
CA ILE A 130 7.15 -2.45 -6.26
C ILE A 130 7.92 -3.52 -5.50
N ASN A 131 8.04 -3.37 -4.19
CA ASN A 131 8.89 -4.22 -3.37
C ASN A 131 8.17 -4.88 -2.19
N ALA A 132 6.87 -4.63 -2.02
CA ALA A 132 6.11 -5.20 -0.92
C ALA A 132 4.62 -5.37 -1.23
N VAL A 133 4.00 -6.30 -0.51
CA VAL A 133 2.55 -6.44 -0.42
C VAL A 133 2.12 -6.45 1.04
N LYS A 134 1.08 -5.67 1.37
CA LYS A 134 0.29 -5.85 2.58
C LYS A 134 -0.84 -6.80 2.25
N GLU A 135 -0.73 -8.05 2.73
CA GLU A 135 -1.71 -9.09 2.51
C GLU A 135 -2.72 -9.10 3.66
N ALA A 136 -3.99 -9.05 3.34
CA ALA A 136 -5.09 -9.05 4.30
C ALA A 136 -6.31 -9.85 3.79
N SER A 137 -6.07 -10.91 3.02
CA SER A 137 -7.14 -11.80 2.56
C SER A 137 -7.71 -12.68 3.66
N GLY A 138 -6.96 -12.89 4.75
CA GLY A 138 -7.30 -13.88 5.78
C GLY A 138 -6.98 -15.33 5.39
N ASN A 139 -6.30 -15.53 4.25
CA ASN A 139 -5.97 -16.85 3.73
C ASN A 139 -4.46 -17.14 3.82
N ILE A 140 -4.05 -17.94 4.82
CA ILE A 140 -2.65 -18.32 5.04
C ILE A 140 -2.06 -19.08 3.85
N SER A 141 -2.85 -19.93 3.19
CA SER A 141 -2.39 -20.65 1.99
C SER A 141 -2.02 -19.69 0.88
N HIS A 142 -2.80 -18.61 0.70
CA HIS A 142 -2.50 -17.56 -0.27
C HIS A 142 -1.18 -16.85 0.02
N VAL A 143 -0.88 -16.58 1.30
CA VAL A 143 0.41 -16.01 1.72
C VAL A 143 1.57 -16.94 1.36
N ALA A 144 1.43 -18.25 1.66
CA ALA A 144 2.45 -19.24 1.30
C ALA A 144 2.67 -19.34 -0.22
N GLU A 145 1.59 -19.27 -1.01
CA GLU A 145 1.68 -19.23 -2.48
C GLU A 145 2.39 -17.96 -3.00
N ILE A 146 2.12 -16.79 -2.38
CA ILE A 146 2.82 -15.54 -2.72
C ILE A 146 4.32 -15.68 -2.40
N ALA A 147 4.66 -16.18 -1.21
CA ALA A 147 6.04 -16.38 -0.81
C ALA A 147 6.77 -17.34 -1.76
N ALA A 148 6.12 -18.44 -2.15
CA ALA A 148 6.68 -19.39 -3.12
C ALA A 148 6.86 -18.80 -4.52
N ALA A 149 5.94 -17.91 -4.96
CA ALA A 149 5.97 -17.33 -6.29
C ALA A 149 6.95 -16.14 -6.40
N CYS A 150 7.08 -15.33 -5.34
CA CYS A 150 7.86 -14.10 -5.36
C CYS A 150 9.25 -14.26 -4.75
N GLY A 151 9.46 -15.24 -3.86
CA GLY A 151 10.74 -15.42 -3.14
C GLY A 151 11.16 -14.11 -2.44
N ASP A 152 12.43 -13.77 -2.56
CA ASP A 152 13.01 -12.55 -1.96
C ASP A 152 12.72 -11.26 -2.75
N SER A 153 11.98 -11.36 -3.87
CA SER A 153 11.66 -10.18 -4.70
C SER A 153 10.55 -9.32 -4.14
N LEU A 154 9.76 -9.81 -3.18
CA LEU A 154 8.62 -9.10 -2.62
C LEU A 154 8.51 -9.33 -1.11
N ASN A 155 8.57 -8.27 -0.31
CA ASN A 155 8.32 -8.35 1.11
C ASN A 155 6.81 -8.53 1.37
N ILE A 156 6.47 -9.42 2.29
CA ILE A 156 5.07 -9.68 2.65
C ILE A 156 4.83 -9.14 4.06
N TYR A 157 3.94 -8.14 4.17
CA TYR A 157 3.42 -7.64 5.44
C TYR A 157 2.00 -8.12 5.63
N TYR A 158 1.63 -8.48 6.85
CA TYR A 158 0.30 -8.96 7.14
C TYR A 158 -0.59 -7.89 7.78
N GLY A 159 -1.89 -7.88 7.42
CA GLY A 159 -2.83 -6.84 7.84
C GLY A 159 -3.81 -7.25 8.95
N ASN A 160 -3.79 -8.51 9.42
CA ASN A 160 -4.71 -9.03 10.42
C ASN A 160 -3.95 -9.47 11.68
N ASP A 161 -4.32 -8.90 12.84
CA ASP A 161 -3.61 -9.12 14.11
C ASP A 161 -3.70 -10.57 14.62
N ASP A 162 -4.75 -11.29 14.26
CA ASP A 162 -4.98 -12.69 14.66
C ASP A 162 -4.08 -13.72 13.96
N GLN A 163 -3.33 -13.29 12.95
CA GLN A 163 -2.48 -14.16 12.13
C GLN A 163 -0.98 -13.82 12.21
N ILE A 164 -0.59 -12.95 13.14
CA ILE A 164 0.82 -12.59 13.36
C ILE A 164 1.69 -13.80 13.75
N VAL A 165 1.15 -14.71 14.57
CA VAL A 165 1.91 -15.85 15.10
C VAL A 165 2.12 -16.97 14.07
N PRO A 166 1.12 -17.33 13.21
CA PRO A 166 1.30 -18.39 12.22
C PRO A 166 2.04 -17.94 10.95
N LEU A 167 2.32 -16.67 10.76
CA LEU A 167 3.02 -16.09 9.62
C LEU A 167 4.37 -15.53 9.99
#